data_d48aac3057d8747f684e620f94a9d921
#
_entry.id   d48aac3057d8747f684e620f94a9d921
#
_cell.length_a   1.000
_cell.length_b   1.000
_cell.length_c   1.000
_cell.angle_alpha   90.00
_cell.angle_beta   90.00
_cell.angle_gamma   90.00
#
_symmetry.space_group_name_H-M   'P 1'
#
loop_
_entity.id
_entity.type
_entity.pdbx_description
1 polymer ?
#
loop_
_entity_poly.entity_id
_entity_poly.type
_entity_poly.pdbx_seq_one_letter_code
_entity_poly.pdbx_strand_id
1 'polypeptide(L)'
;MTQQHTSSSIASLLLSLRSSFQSHPHHLTLESPWPIITSGAVLSMLSSAALYFTGIQGAGVMLVLGMLSTVAAMTLWWADCVREGTYLGHHTKVVQHNLSLGVALFIVTEACVFLAVFWALEMRAHRLNNS
;
A
#
# COMPACT_ATOMS: atom_id res chain seq x y z
N MET A 1 6.35 56.88 1.18
CA MET A 1 5.74 55.90 0.24
C MET A 1 6.44 54.51 0.22
N THR A 2 7.66 54.39 0.63
CA THR A 2 8.43 53.08 0.64
C THR A 2 8.05 52.09 1.72
N GLN A 3 7.55 52.52 2.88
CA GLN A 3 7.18 51.60 3.99
C GLN A 3 5.90 50.79 3.71
N GLN A 4 4.99 51.29 2.94
CA GLN A 4 3.71 50.63 2.62
C GLN A 4 3.91 49.46 1.65
N HIS A 5 4.89 49.58 0.75
CA HIS A 5 5.23 48.56 -0.24
C HIS A 5 5.96 47.34 0.39
N THR A 6 6.81 47.57 1.37
CA THR A 6 7.52 46.51 2.09
C THR A 6 6.60 45.71 2.99
N SER A 7 5.65 46.34 3.68
CA SER A 7 4.70 45.64 4.55
C SER A 7 3.72 44.74 3.76
N SER A 8 3.27 45.18 2.57
CA SER A 8 2.43 44.37 1.70
C SER A 8 3.17 43.16 1.11
N SER A 9 4.45 43.32 0.77
CA SER A 9 5.29 42.22 0.28
C SER A 9 5.57 41.17 1.36
N ILE A 10 5.86 41.58 2.60
CA ILE A 10 6.06 40.69 3.74
C ILE A 10 4.76 39.95 4.08
N ALA A 11 3.62 40.63 4.07
CA ALA A 11 2.34 40.00 4.32
C ALA A 11 1.99 38.93 3.25
N SER A 12 2.25 39.21 1.99
CA SER A 12 2.04 38.23 0.91
C SER A 12 2.96 37.02 1.02
N LEU A 13 4.24 37.23 1.40
CA LEU A 13 5.17 36.14 1.68
C LEU A 13 4.74 35.28 2.87
N LEU A 14 4.30 35.91 3.96
CA LEU A 14 3.79 35.20 5.13
C LEU A 14 2.52 34.40 4.83
N LEU A 15 1.64 34.93 4.01
CA LEU A 15 0.44 34.21 3.54
C LEU A 15 0.80 33.03 2.64
N SER A 16 1.78 33.18 1.73
CA SER A 16 2.24 32.10 0.87
C SER A 16 2.96 31.00 1.68
N LEU A 17 3.76 31.39 2.68
CA LEU A 17 4.39 30.43 3.60
C LEU A 17 3.33 29.70 4.44
N ARG A 18 2.33 30.42 4.96
CA ARG A 18 1.24 29.81 5.72
C ARG A 18 0.39 28.85 4.90
N SER A 19 0.18 29.10 3.63
CA SER A 19 -0.56 28.21 2.74
C SER A 19 0.24 26.96 2.38
N SER A 20 1.58 26.99 2.49
CA SER A 20 2.44 25.83 2.28
C SER A 20 2.56 24.92 3.51
N PHE A 21 2.17 25.40 4.71
CA PHE A 21 2.13 24.57 5.92
C PHE A 21 0.79 23.85 6.02
N GLN A 22 0.86 22.53 6.08
CA GLN A 22 -0.31 21.68 6.30
C GLN A 22 -0.95 22.02 7.66
N SER A 23 -2.23 22.43 7.66
CA SER A 23 -2.95 22.87 8.86
C SER A 23 -3.51 21.72 9.70
N HIS A 24 -3.45 20.47 9.19
CA HIS A 24 -3.95 19.27 9.86
C HIS A 24 -2.85 18.20 9.98
N PRO A 25 -2.90 17.32 11.01
CA PRO A 25 -1.88 16.32 11.26
C PRO A 25 -1.97 15.08 10.32
N HIS A 26 -2.96 15.01 9.43
CA HIS A 26 -3.15 13.92 8.50
C HIS A 26 -2.22 14.04 7.31
N HIS A 27 -1.65 12.91 6.88
CA HIS A 27 -0.84 12.84 5.67
C HIS A 27 -1.75 12.80 4.44
N LEU A 28 -1.62 13.81 3.57
CA LEU A 28 -2.17 13.78 2.23
C LEU A 28 -1.14 13.10 1.32
N THR A 29 -1.47 11.89 0.86
CA THR A 29 -0.59 11.13 -0.04
C THR A 29 -0.47 11.85 -1.38
N LEU A 30 0.78 12.06 -1.82
CA LEU A 30 1.06 12.50 -3.19
C LEU A 30 0.72 11.37 -4.17
N GLU A 31 0.35 11.72 -5.39
CA GLU A 31 0.10 10.74 -6.43
C GLU A 31 1.36 9.90 -6.67
N SER A 32 1.23 8.59 -6.51
CA SER A 32 2.32 7.63 -6.68
C SER A 32 1.90 6.55 -7.68
N PRO A 33 2.76 6.15 -8.62
CA PRO A 33 2.46 5.10 -9.58
C PRO A 33 2.53 3.69 -8.97
N TRP A 34 3.12 3.52 -7.79
CA TRP A 34 3.40 2.21 -7.20
C TRP A 34 2.17 1.34 -6.94
N PRO A 35 1.03 1.86 -6.45
CA PRO A 35 -0.16 1.03 -6.24
C PRO A 35 -0.65 0.34 -7.50
N ILE A 36 -0.71 1.05 -8.63
CA ILE A 36 -1.18 0.49 -9.91
C ILE A 36 -0.16 -0.50 -10.49
N ILE A 37 1.14 -0.19 -10.41
CA ILE A 37 2.21 -1.07 -10.87
C ILE A 37 2.21 -2.37 -10.06
N THR A 38 2.11 -2.27 -8.73
CA THR A 38 2.09 -3.44 -7.84
C THR A 38 0.85 -4.30 -8.07
N SER A 39 -0.32 -3.70 -8.25
CA SER A 39 -1.56 -4.45 -8.53
C SER A 39 -1.47 -5.23 -9.84
N GLY A 40 -0.91 -4.64 -10.90
CA GLY A 40 -0.67 -5.31 -12.18
C GLY A 40 0.34 -6.46 -12.05
N ALA A 41 1.41 -6.27 -11.29
CA ALA A 41 2.42 -7.31 -11.04
C ALA A 41 1.83 -8.50 -10.25
N VAL A 42 1.05 -8.22 -9.20
CA VAL A 42 0.36 -9.25 -8.40
C VAL A 42 -0.67 -10.00 -9.26
N LEU A 43 -1.45 -9.30 -10.08
CA LEU A 43 -2.42 -9.92 -10.99
C LEU A 43 -1.69 -10.87 -11.98
N SER A 44 -0.58 -10.45 -12.56
CA SER A 44 0.24 -11.27 -13.45
C SER A 44 0.78 -12.51 -12.73
N MET A 45 1.28 -12.35 -11.50
CA MET A 45 1.76 -13.46 -10.68
C MET A 45 0.67 -14.48 -10.38
N LEU A 46 -0.51 -14.03 -9.90
CA LEU A 46 -1.62 -14.92 -9.53
C LEU A 46 -2.21 -15.65 -10.74
N SER A 47 -2.39 -14.94 -11.87
CA SER A 47 -2.89 -15.57 -13.10
C SER A 47 -1.89 -16.59 -13.63
N SER A 48 -0.59 -16.31 -13.62
CA SER A 48 0.46 -17.25 -14.01
C SER A 48 0.52 -18.47 -13.08
N ALA A 49 0.31 -18.28 -11.78
CA ALA A 49 0.22 -19.39 -10.82
C ALA A 49 -0.97 -20.32 -11.15
N ALA A 50 -2.14 -19.76 -11.43
CA ALA A 50 -3.31 -20.53 -11.82
C ALA A 50 -3.03 -21.34 -13.11
N LEU A 51 -2.42 -20.73 -14.13
CA LEU A 51 -2.04 -21.38 -15.36
C LEU A 51 -0.98 -22.47 -15.16
N TYR A 52 -0.05 -22.27 -14.24
CA TYR A 52 0.95 -23.27 -13.88
C TYR A 52 0.31 -24.51 -13.25
N PHE A 53 -0.65 -24.36 -12.33
CA PHE A 53 -1.38 -25.47 -11.72
C PHE A 53 -2.28 -26.21 -12.72
N THR A 54 -2.74 -25.58 -13.80
CA THR A 54 -3.46 -26.25 -14.89
C THR A 54 -2.56 -26.97 -15.88
N GLY A 55 -1.23 -26.93 -15.71
CA GLY A 55 -0.28 -27.66 -16.54
C GLY A 55 0.07 -27.00 -17.87
N ILE A 56 -0.20 -25.71 -18.05
CA ILE A 56 0.12 -25.00 -19.28
C ILE A 56 1.63 -24.80 -19.41
N GLN A 57 2.18 -25.20 -20.55
CA GLN A 57 3.61 -25.03 -20.83
C GLN A 57 3.99 -23.55 -20.89
N GLY A 58 5.14 -23.20 -20.28
CA GLY A 58 5.63 -21.82 -20.23
C GLY A 58 5.07 -20.98 -19.07
N ALA A 59 4.01 -21.41 -18.41
CA ALA A 59 3.42 -20.68 -17.26
C ALA A 59 4.39 -20.52 -16.09
N GLY A 60 5.32 -21.46 -15.91
CA GLY A 60 6.35 -21.37 -14.87
C GLY A 60 7.31 -20.18 -15.06
N VAL A 61 7.69 -19.89 -16.29
CA VAL A 61 8.53 -18.71 -16.59
C VAL A 61 7.76 -17.42 -16.27
N MET A 62 6.49 -17.34 -16.69
CA MET A 62 5.63 -16.20 -16.40
C MET A 62 5.41 -16.00 -14.90
N LEU A 63 5.28 -17.08 -14.15
CA LEU A 63 5.17 -17.06 -12.69
C LEU A 63 6.42 -16.45 -12.03
N VAL A 64 7.61 -16.90 -12.45
CA VAL A 64 8.89 -16.37 -11.94
C VAL A 64 9.02 -14.87 -12.26
N LEU A 65 8.72 -14.47 -13.48
CA LEU A 65 8.76 -13.06 -13.88
C LEU A 65 7.73 -12.22 -13.11
N GLY A 66 6.51 -12.74 -12.92
CA GLY A 66 5.48 -12.12 -12.09
C GLY A 66 5.91 -11.95 -10.63
N MET A 67 6.56 -12.96 -10.06
CA MET A 67 7.09 -12.89 -8.69
C MET A 67 8.21 -11.85 -8.57
N LEU A 68 9.17 -11.84 -9.50
CA LEU A 68 10.28 -10.88 -9.50
C LEU A 68 9.76 -9.44 -9.66
N SER A 69 8.80 -9.21 -10.57
CA SER A 69 8.21 -7.87 -10.77
C SER A 69 7.42 -7.41 -9.55
N THR A 70 6.71 -8.32 -8.87
CA THR A 70 5.99 -8.00 -7.63
C THR A 70 6.96 -7.61 -6.52
N VAL A 71 8.02 -8.37 -6.30
CA VAL A 71 9.04 -8.05 -5.28
C VAL A 71 9.72 -6.72 -5.60
N ALA A 72 10.09 -6.48 -6.85
CA ALA A 72 10.70 -5.22 -7.26
C ALA A 72 9.76 -4.02 -7.03
N ALA A 73 8.50 -4.12 -7.45
CA ALA A 73 7.51 -3.06 -7.26
C ALA A 73 7.26 -2.77 -5.77
N MET A 74 7.13 -3.80 -4.94
CA MET A 74 6.93 -3.64 -3.50
C MET A 74 8.15 -3.01 -2.81
N THR A 75 9.37 -3.41 -3.17
CA THR A 75 10.58 -2.83 -2.57
C THR A 75 10.71 -1.34 -2.88
N LEU A 76 10.42 -0.94 -4.11
CA LEU A 76 10.43 0.47 -4.51
C LEU A 76 9.33 1.26 -3.81
N TRP A 77 8.13 0.72 -3.69
CA TRP A 77 7.04 1.35 -2.94
C TRP A 77 7.40 1.55 -1.46
N TRP A 78 7.93 0.51 -0.81
CA TRP A 78 8.34 0.60 0.58
C TRP A 78 9.52 1.54 0.79
N ALA A 79 10.44 1.64 -0.16
CA ALA A 79 11.52 2.62 -0.12
C ALA A 79 10.97 4.06 -0.09
N ASP A 80 9.93 4.34 -0.90
CA ASP A 80 9.25 5.64 -0.86
C ASP A 80 8.53 5.87 0.48
N CYS A 81 7.84 4.87 1.03
CA CYS A 81 7.20 4.97 2.34
C CYS A 81 8.21 5.27 3.46
N VAL A 82 9.37 4.61 3.43
CA VAL A 82 10.46 4.88 4.39
C VAL A 82 11.00 6.29 4.23
N ARG A 83 11.16 6.75 2.98
CA ARG A 83 11.60 8.11 2.69
C ARG A 83 10.60 9.16 3.20
N GLU A 84 9.31 8.94 3.00
CA GLU A 84 8.26 9.82 3.52
C GLU A 84 8.26 9.86 5.06
N GLY A 85 8.46 8.71 5.71
CA GLY A 85 8.48 8.61 7.17
C GLY A 85 9.72 9.19 7.84
N THR A 86 10.90 9.09 7.20
CA THR A 86 12.17 9.49 7.79
C THR A 86 12.62 10.88 7.35
N TYR A 87 12.66 11.16 6.05
CA TYR A 87 13.19 12.41 5.52
C TYR A 87 12.18 13.52 5.39
N LEU A 88 10.93 13.19 5.02
CA LEU A 88 9.88 14.17 4.83
C LEU A 88 9.03 14.44 6.08
N GLY A 89 9.18 13.61 7.13
CA GLY A 89 8.49 13.80 8.41
C GLY A 89 6.97 13.70 8.34
N HIS A 90 6.42 13.00 7.34
CA HIS A 90 4.97 12.88 7.13
C HIS A 90 4.28 11.93 8.12
N HIS A 91 5.05 11.10 8.84
CA HIS A 91 4.52 10.18 9.84
C HIS A 91 4.32 10.87 11.19
N THR A 92 3.31 11.72 11.29
CA THR A 92 2.87 12.34 12.55
C THR A 92 2.34 11.27 13.53
N LYS A 93 2.18 11.62 14.82
CA LYS A 93 1.63 10.68 15.83
C LYS A 93 0.24 10.15 15.44
N VAL A 94 -0.59 10.96 14.80
CA VAL A 94 -1.92 10.55 14.30
C VAL A 94 -1.78 9.53 13.17
N VAL A 95 -0.87 9.75 12.22
CA VAL A 95 -0.58 8.83 11.12
C VAL A 95 -0.02 7.51 11.64
N GLN A 96 0.89 7.54 12.62
CA GLN A 96 1.43 6.33 13.26
C GLN A 96 0.34 5.51 13.95
N HIS A 97 -0.59 6.17 14.66
CA HIS A 97 -1.73 5.50 15.28
C HIS A 97 -2.64 4.84 14.23
N ASN A 98 -2.94 5.54 13.14
CA ASN A 98 -3.76 5.00 12.05
C ASN A 98 -3.08 3.81 11.35
N LEU A 99 -1.77 3.85 11.16
CA LEU A 99 -1.00 2.71 10.62
C LEU A 99 -1.05 1.50 11.56
N SER A 100 -0.89 1.72 12.86
CA SER A 100 -1.00 0.64 13.87
C SER A 100 -2.40 0.02 13.87
N LEU A 101 -3.45 0.82 13.77
CA LEU A 101 -4.82 0.34 13.63
C LEU A 101 -5.01 -0.47 12.34
N GLY A 102 -4.45 0.01 11.23
CA GLY A 102 -4.46 -0.71 9.95
C GLY A 102 -3.82 -2.09 10.04
N VAL A 103 -2.67 -2.21 10.71
CA VAL A 103 -2.01 -3.51 10.96
C VAL A 103 -2.86 -4.43 11.82
N ALA A 104 -3.50 -3.92 12.88
CA ALA A 104 -4.40 -4.69 13.72
C ALA A 104 -5.59 -5.25 12.92
N LEU A 105 -6.21 -4.42 12.08
CA LEU A 105 -7.29 -4.86 11.19
C LEU A 105 -6.82 -5.88 10.16
N PHE A 106 -5.62 -5.72 9.61
CA PHE A 106 -5.02 -6.69 8.71
C PHE A 106 -4.87 -8.07 9.39
N ILE A 107 -4.36 -8.12 10.63
CA ILE A 107 -4.23 -9.38 11.38
C ILE A 107 -5.60 -10.05 11.57
N VAL A 108 -6.64 -9.27 11.87
CA VAL A 108 -8.01 -9.80 12.02
C VAL A 108 -8.52 -10.37 10.69
N THR A 109 -8.30 -9.70 9.56
CA THR A 109 -8.71 -10.20 8.25
C THR A 109 -7.98 -11.49 7.87
N GLU A 110 -6.67 -11.59 8.15
CA GLU A 110 -5.90 -12.82 7.94
C GLU A 110 -6.45 -13.97 8.79
N ALA A 111 -6.75 -13.73 10.06
CA ALA A 111 -7.39 -14.75 10.92
C ALA A 111 -8.74 -15.24 10.37
N CYS A 112 -9.57 -14.32 9.82
CA CYS A 112 -10.82 -14.67 9.17
C CYS A 112 -10.62 -15.53 7.91
N VAL A 113 -9.58 -15.25 7.12
CA VAL A 113 -9.23 -16.06 5.94
C VAL A 113 -8.86 -17.48 6.36
N PHE A 114 -8.00 -17.65 7.37
CA PHE A 114 -7.65 -18.97 7.89
C PHE A 114 -8.87 -19.72 8.41
N LEU A 115 -9.73 -19.07 9.19
CA LEU A 115 -10.99 -19.66 9.67
C LEU A 115 -11.86 -20.14 8.51
N ALA A 116 -12.01 -19.36 7.45
CA ALA A 116 -12.81 -19.74 6.28
C ALA A 116 -12.22 -20.96 5.55
N VAL A 117 -10.88 -21.00 5.39
CA VAL A 117 -10.19 -22.13 4.75
C VAL A 117 -10.35 -23.41 5.58
N PHE A 118 -10.10 -23.35 6.89
CA PHE A 118 -10.26 -24.52 7.77
C PHE A 118 -11.70 -25.02 7.81
N TRP A 119 -12.68 -24.09 7.87
CA TRP A 119 -14.10 -24.45 7.80
C TRP A 119 -14.44 -25.16 6.48
N ALA A 120 -13.96 -24.64 5.35
CA ALA A 120 -14.20 -25.25 4.04
C ALA A 120 -13.58 -26.65 3.94
N LEU A 121 -12.38 -26.85 4.48
CA LEU A 121 -11.71 -28.16 4.52
C LEU A 121 -12.47 -29.17 5.41
N GLU A 122 -12.91 -28.74 6.58
CA GLU A 122 -13.67 -29.60 7.50
C GLU A 122 -15.00 -30.02 6.90
N MET A 123 -15.73 -29.08 6.29
CA MET A 123 -16.98 -29.37 5.59
C MET A 123 -16.79 -30.35 4.42
N ARG A 124 -15.66 -30.23 3.71
CA ARG A 124 -15.32 -31.17 2.63
C ARG A 124 -14.98 -32.55 3.16
N ALA A 125 -14.19 -32.64 4.24
CA ALA A 125 -13.83 -33.90 4.89
C ALA A 125 -15.08 -34.62 5.43
N HIS A 126 -15.98 -33.89 6.08
CA HIS A 126 -17.23 -34.43 6.59
C HIS A 126 -18.15 -34.98 5.48
N ARG A 127 -18.21 -34.29 4.34
CA ARG A 127 -18.99 -34.73 3.17
C ARG A 127 -18.45 -36.01 2.56
N LEU A 128 -17.12 -36.15 2.48
CA LEU A 128 -16.44 -37.35 1.96
C LEU A 128 -16.61 -38.56 2.88
N ASN A 129 -16.73 -38.33 4.19
CA ASN A 129 -16.87 -39.41 5.19
C ASN A 129 -18.32 -39.94 5.28
N ASN A 130 -19.29 -39.21 4.76
CA ASN A 130 -20.72 -39.57 4.77
C ASN A 130 -21.24 -40.07 3.37
N SER A 131 -20.37 -40.18 2.37
CA SER A 131 -20.66 -40.77 1.05
C SER A 131 -20.08 -42.16 0.91
#